data_cab4a6d917b520af151115b9c46859b1
#
_entry.id   cab4a6d917b520af151115b9c46859b1
#
_cell.length_a   1.000
_cell.length_b   1.000
_cell.length_c   1.000
_cell.angle_alpha   90.00
_cell.angle_beta   90.00
_cell.angle_gamma   90.00
#
_symmetry.space_group_name_H-M   'P 1'
#
loop_
_entity.id
_entity.type
_entity.pdbx_description
1 polymer ?
#
loop_
_entity_poly.entity_id
_entity_poly.type
_entity_poly.pdbx_seq_one_letter_code
_entity_poly.pdbx_strand_id
1 'polypeptide(L)' 'MSTDPRLEELTGDELLATEYALGLLEGEALLAARGRVAREPALADAVAKWEECIGG' A
#
# COMPACT_ATOMS: atom_id res chain seq x y z
N MET A 1 14.52 -16.90 -14.16
CA MET A 1 13.90 -15.95 -13.42
C MET A 1 12.46 -15.87 -13.64
N SER A 2 11.73 -16.21 -12.72
CA SER A 2 10.33 -16.25 -12.92
C SER A 2 9.72 -15.08 -12.22
N THR A 3 9.43 -14.08 -12.97
CA THR A 3 8.75 -12.96 -12.43
C THR A 3 7.27 -13.21 -12.52
N ASP A 4 6.61 -13.17 -11.41
CA ASP A 4 5.18 -13.34 -11.39
C ASP A 4 4.54 -12.14 -12.09
N PRO A 5 3.77 -12.37 -13.17
CA PRO A 5 3.14 -11.24 -13.85
C PRO A 5 2.29 -10.38 -12.94
N ARG A 6 1.73 -10.97 -11.90
CA ARG A 6 0.91 -10.19 -10.99
C ARG A 6 1.74 -9.19 -10.21
N LEU A 7 2.97 -9.53 -9.88
CA LEU A 7 3.83 -8.60 -9.18
C LEU A 7 4.18 -7.42 -10.08
N GLU A 8 4.30 -7.68 -11.38
CA GLU A 8 4.61 -6.60 -12.29
C GLU A 8 3.41 -5.71 -12.53
N GLU A 9 2.22 -6.24 -12.36
CA GLU A 9 1.01 -5.45 -12.56
C GLU A 9 0.73 -4.53 -11.39
N LEU A 10 1.31 -4.83 -10.24
CA LEU A 10 1.11 -3.98 -9.09
C LEU A 10 1.89 -2.70 -9.28
N THR A 11 1.19 -1.58 -9.17
CA THR A 11 1.86 -0.30 -9.22
C THR A 11 2.58 -0.07 -7.91
N GLY A 12 3.50 0.89 -7.91
CA GLY A 12 4.16 1.25 -6.67
C GLY A 12 3.18 1.67 -5.60
N ASP A 13 2.09 2.32 -6.02
CA ASP A 13 1.09 2.77 -5.07
C ASP A 13 0.32 1.62 -4.47
N GLU A 14 0.00 0.61 -5.28
CA GLU A 14 -0.71 -0.55 -4.76
C GLU A 14 0.14 -1.34 -3.79
N LEU A 15 1.42 -1.48 -4.11
CA LEU A 15 2.32 -2.18 -3.21
C LEU A 15 2.47 -1.43 -1.91
N LEU A 16 2.60 -0.11 -1.99
CA LEU A 16 2.72 0.71 -0.80
C LEU A 16 1.46 0.62 0.05
N ALA A 17 0.29 0.67 -0.59
CA ALA A 17 -0.96 0.56 0.14
C ALA A 17 -1.07 -0.78 0.86
N THR A 18 -0.65 -1.86 0.19
CA THR A 18 -0.68 -3.18 0.79
C THR A 18 0.23 -3.24 2.02
N GLU A 19 1.46 -2.77 1.87
CA GLU A 19 2.40 -2.81 2.99
C GLU A 19 1.94 -1.94 4.14
N TYR A 20 1.37 -0.79 3.81
CA TYR A 20 0.88 0.11 4.83
C TYR A 20 -0.28 -0.51 5.61
N ALA A 21 -1.23 -1.10 4.89
CA ALA A 21 -2.40 -1.70 5.52
C ALA A 21 -2.03 -2.91 6.37
N LEU A 22 -1.02 -3.67 5.94
CA LEU A 22 -0.58 -4.85 6.68
C LEU A 22 0.37 -4.53 7.82
N GLY A 23 0.78 -3.28 7.93
CA GLY A 23 1.67 -2.89 9.01
C GLY A 23 3.10 -3.33 8.80
N LEU A 24 3.53 -3.45 7.56
CA LEU A 24 4.88 -3.90 7.24
C LEU A 24 5.89 -2.77 7.17
N LEU A 25 5.42 -1.53 7.12
CA LEU A 25 6.30 -0.38 7.02
C LEU A 25 6.72 0.11 8.40
N GLU A 26 7.97 0.55 8.49
CA GLU A 26 8.52 1.05 9.73
C GLU A 26 9.39 2.26 9.48
N GLY A 27 9.59 3.06 10.51
CA GLY A 27 10.51 4.18 10.46
C GLY A 27 10.13 5.18 9.40
N GLU A 28 11.12 5.61 8.64
CA GLU A 28 10.90 6.64 7.63
C GLU A 28 9.97 6.16 6.53
N ALA A 29 9.99 4.87 6.22
CA ALA A 29 9.10 4.35 5.20
C ALA A 29 7.65 4.53 5.62
N LEU A 30 7.35 4.29 6.89
CA LEU A 30 6.01 4.48 7.39
C LEU A 30 5.60 5.95 7.35
N LEU A 31 6.51 6.84 7.75
CA LEU A 31 6.21 8.26 7.73
C LEU A 31 5.98 8.76 6.32
N ALA A 32 6.80 8.30 5.38
CA ALA A 32 6.63 8.70 3.99
C ALA A 32 5.29 8.19 3.44
N ALA A 33 4.93 6.97 3.79
CA ALA A 33 3.66 6.41 3.33
C ALA A 33 2.49 7.18 3.90
N ARG A 34 2.56 7.53 5.17
CA ARG A 34 1.47 8.31 5.79
C ARG A 34 1.31 9.66 5.12
N GLY A 35 2.42 10.29 4.77
CA GLY A 35 2.36 11.56 4.07
C GLY A 35 1.71 11.43 2.71
N ARG A 36 2.03 10.37 2.00
CA ARG A 36 1.44 10.15 0.69
C ARG A 36 -0.05 9.84 0.80
N VAL A 37 -0.42 9.01 1.76
CA VAL A 37 -1.84 8.68 1.96
C VAL A 37 -2.63 9.96 2.27
N ALA A 38 -2.05 10.86 3.03
CA ALA A 38 -2.73 12.09 3.39
C ALA A 38 -2.93 13.01 2.19
N ARG A 39 -2.02 12.91 1.19
CA ARG A 39 -2.08 13.81 0.05
C ARG A 39 -2.72 13.21 -1.18
N GLU A 40 -2.77 11.90 -1.27
CA GLU A 40 -3.24 11.23 -2.48
C GLU A 40 -4.51 10.46 -2.19
N PRO A 41 -5.66 10.98 -2.61
CA PRO A 41 -6.94 10.30 -2.31
C PRO A 41 -7.01 8.89 -2.89
N ALA A 42 -6.42 8.68 -4.06
CA ALA A 42 -6.44 7.35 -4.66
C ALA A 42 -5.70 6.35 -3.80
N LEU A 43 -4.57 6.78 -3.23
CA LEU A 43 -3.79 5.90 -2.37
C LEU A 43 -4.53 5.64 -1.06
N ALA A 44 -5.15 6.67 -0.51
CA ALA A 44 -5.93 6.51 0.70
C ALA A 44 -7.09 5.54 0.48
N ASP A 45 -7.71 5.61 -0.68
CA ASP A 45 -8.80 4.71 -1.01
C ASP A 45 -8.32 3.27 -1.11
N ALA A 46 -7.15 3.07 -1.70
CA ALA A 46 -6.57 1.74 -1.82
C ALA A 46 -6.27 1.16 -0.44
N VAL A 47 -5.73 1.97 0.45
CA VAL A 47 -5.47 1.52 1.82
C VAL A 47 -6.75 1.16 2.52
N ALA A 48 -7.78 1.98 2.36
CA ALA A 48 -9.06 1.72 3.00
C ALA A 48 -9.65 0.39 2.53
N LYS A 49 -9.54 0.10 1.24
CA LYS A 49 -10.05 -1.16 0.72
C LYS A 49 -9.31 -2.34 1.32
N TRP A 50 -8.01 -2.21 1.47
CA TRP A 50 -7.24 -3.27 2.09
C TRP A 50 -7.64 -3.48 3.54
N GLU A 51 -7.87 -2.38 4.26
CA GLU A 51 -8.25 -2.47 5.65
C GLU A 51 -9.61 -3.13 5.82
N GLU A 52 -10.54 -2.85 4.91
CA GLU A 52 -11.84 -3.50 4.96
C GLU A 52 -11.69 -5.00 4.73
N CYS A 53 -10.80 -5.37 3.83
CA CYS A 53 -10.62 -6.76 3.50
C CYS A 53 -9.97 -7.53 4.65
N ILE A 54 -9.07 -6.88 5.36
CA ILE A 54 -8.31 -7.53 6.43
C ILE A 54 -9.02 -7.39 7.77
N GLY A 55 -9.46 -6.20 8.06
CA GLY A 55 -9.97 -5.87 9.36
C GLY A 55 -11.38 -6.32 9.61
N GLY A 56 -12.03 -6.67 8.53
CA GLY A 56 -13.37 -7.21 8.64
C GLY A 56 -14.19 -6.75 9.80
#